data_110548cbcbd6b0a0fa7117f7749935c8
#
_entry.id   110548cbcbd6b0a0fa7117f7749935c8
#
_cell.length_a   1.000
_cell.length_b   1.000
_cell.length_c   1.000
_cell.angle_alpha   90.00
_cell.angle_beta   90.00
_cell.angle_gamma   90.00
#
_symmetry.space_group_name_H-M   'P 1'
#
loop_
_entity.id
_entity.type
_entity.pdbx_description
1 polymer ?
#
loop_
_entity_poly.entity_id
_entity_poly.type
_entity_poly.pdbx_seq_one_letter_code
_entity_poly.pdbx_strand_id
1 'polypeptide(L)'
;PVGMVNGGGACICPSQNLLDAFEYSNGTVFDPSKLKNTDNPYEERDPRLNMIIAINGSTLGKNIDGSARQVQSYMGGADGIGVKYGATTTGYYLRKLLVENFDLSKSESRAKSWVLMRYAEVLLNYAEAVNESVGPDVKVIGTTNLTLSAREAINLVRDRVGMPPIQSGLDKENMRINIQRERQVEM
;
A
#
# COMPACT_ATOMS: atom_id res chain seq x y z
N PRO A 1 12.77 -17.48 -5.65
CA PRO A 1 11.96 -16.26 -5.66
C PRO A 1 10.58 -16.55 -5.12
N VAL A 2 9.99 -15.59 -4.41
CA VAL A 2 8.65 -15.70 -3.82
C VAL A 2 7.59 -16.14 -4.84
N GLY A 3 7.75 -15.78 -6.09
CA GLY A 3 6.85 -16.18 -7.16
C GLY A 3 7.04 -17.58 -7.72
N MET A 4 8.21 -18.19 -7.57
CA MET A 4 8.50 -19.51 -8.18
C MET A 4 8.24 -20.69 -7.24
N VAL A 5 8.39 -20.52 -5.93
CA VAL A 5 8.05 -21.58 -4.96
C VAL A 5 6.57 -21.96 -5.04
N ASN A 6 5.75 -21.05 -5.52
CA ASN A 6 4.31 -21.23 -5.66
C ASN A 6 3.85 -21.36 -7.12
N GLY A 7 4.74 -21.70 -8.05
CA GLY A 7 4.38 -21.94 -9.45
C GLY A 7 4.01 -20.69 -10.26
N GLY A 8 4.13 -19.50 -9.69
CA GLY A 8 3.91 -18.22 -10.36
C GLY A 8 5.16 -17.38 -10.45
N GLY A 9 5.37 -16.67 -11.55
CA GLY A 9 6.35 -15.61 -11.64
C GLY A 9 5.86 -14.34 -10.96
N ALA A 10 6.75 -13.39 -10.65
CA ALA A 10 6.39 -12.05 -10.20
C ALA A 10 5.79 -11.23 -11.37
N CYS A 11 4.61 -11.66 -11.84
CA CYS A 11 3.93 -11.03 -12.98
C CYS A 11 3.40 -9.63 -12.67
N ILE A 12 3.14 -9.37 -11.38
CA ILE A 12 2.72 -8.05 -10.88
C ILE A 12 3.75 -7.60 -9.86
N CYS A 13 4.49 -6.56 -10.19
CA CYS A 13 5.49 -5.96 -9.31
C CYS A 13 5.07 -4.54 -8.97
N PRO A 14 5.11 -4.14 -7.69
CA PRO A 14 4.91 -2.75 -7.29
C PRO A 14 5.92 -1.84 -7.99
N SER A 15 5.47 -0.67 -8.43
CA SER A 15 6.35 0.35 -9.00
C SER A 15 6.98 1.22 -7.89
N GLN A 16 8.08 1.91 -8.23
CA GLN A 16 8.67 2.92 -7.34
C GLN A 16 7.66 4.02 -7.00
N ASN A 17 6.87 4.47 -7.97
CA ASN A 17 5.85 5.50 -7.74
C ASN A 17 4.81 5.09 -6.69
N LEU A 18 4.45 3.80 -6.63
CA LEU A 18 3.57 3.32 -5.58
C LEU A 18 4.26 3.39 -4.21
N LEU A 19 5.54 3.01 -4.11
CA LEU A 19 6.29 3.12 -2.86
C LEU A 19 6.41 4.58 -2.41
N ASP A 20 6.66 5.49 -3.32
CA ASP A 20 6.82 6.92 -3.03
C ASP A 20 5.50 7.56 -2.58
N ALA A 21 4.35 6.98 -2.96
CA ALA A 21 3.03 7.46 -2.53
C ALA A 21 2.74 7.22 -1.05
N PHE A 22 3.39 6.24 -0.41
CA PHE A 22 3.25 6.04 1.03
C PHE A 22 3.94 7.20 1.78
N GLU A 23 3.23 7.85 2.67
CA GLU A 23 3.74 8.92 3.51
C GLU A 23 4.67 8.38 4.62
N TYR A 24 5.32 9.28 5.34
CA TYR A 24 5.88 8.93 6.65
C TYR A 24 4.75 8.70 7.67
N SER A 25 5.01 7.93 8.70
CA SER A 25 4.05 7.61 9.78
C SER A 25 3.51 8.85 10.50
N ASN A 26 4.24 9.96 10.44
CA ASN A 26 3.81 11.25 10.94
C ASN A 26 2.92 12.06 9.97
N GLY A 27 2.57 11.49 8.80
CA GLY A 27 1.74 12.13 7.78
C GLY A 27 2.49 13.08 6.84
N THR A 28 3.81 13.18 6.96
CA THR A 28 4.62 13.97 6.02
C THR A 28 4.75 13.21 4.69
N VAL A 29 4.56 13.91 3.58
CA VAL A 29 4.73 13.34 2.24
C VAL A 29 6.18 12.90 2.04
N PHE A 30 6.37 11.68 1.56
CA PHE A 30 7.68 11.17 1.23
C PHE A 30 8.27 11.90 0.01
N ASP A 31 9.51 12.30 0.12
CA ASP A 31 10.25 12.97 -0.94
C ASP A 31 11.63 12.30 -1.08
N PRO A 32 11.82 11.46 -2.10
CA PRO A 32 13.08 10.73 -2.28
C PRO A 32 14.27 11.65 -2.52
N SER A 33 14.04 12.89 -3.00
CA SER A 33 15.12 13.85 -3.23
C SER A 33 15.78 14.37 -1.95
N LYS A 34 15.11 14.21 -0.82
CA LYS A 34 15.58 14.62 0.51
C LYS A 34 16.34 13.55 1.26
N LEU A 35 16.36 12.30 0.74
CA LEU A 35 17.11 11.22 1.35
C LEU A 35 18.62 11.42 1.20
N LYS A 36 19.33 11.14 2.27
CA LYS A 36 20.79 11.02 2.23
C LYS A 36 21.17 9.57 1.89
N ASN A 37 22.36 9.34 1.39
CA ASN A 37 22.83 7.99 1.03
C ASN A 37 22.86 7.01 2.20
N THR A 38 22.83 7.50 3.43
CA THR A 38 22.82 6.68 4.66
C THR A 38 21.42 6.39 5.18
N ASP A 39 20.39 7.04 4.63
CA ASP A 39 19.04 6.93 5.11
C ASP A 39 18.38 5.65 4.57
N ASN A 40 17.63 4.97 5.42
CA ASN A 40 16.79 3.86 4.98
C ASN A 40 15.44 4.42 4.47
N PRO A 41 15.14 4.31 3.17
CA PRO A 41 13.93 4.91 2.59
C PRO A 41 12.62 4.24 3.05
N TYR A 42 12.72 3.17 3.83
CA TYR A 42 11.56 2.38 4.25
C TYR A 42 11.24 2.54 5.74
N GLU A 43 12.07 3.26 6.49
CA GLU A 43 11.84 3.53 7.90
C GLU A 43 10.77 4.60 8.11
N GLU A 44 10.05 4.46 9.21
CA GLU A 44 9.01 5.41 9.64
C GLU A 44 7.96 5.74 8.56
N ARG A 45 7.69 4.79 7.67
CA ARG A 45 6.67 4.93 6.61
C ARG A 45 5.30 4.47 7.10
N ASP A 46 4.28 4.86 6.35
CA ASP A 46 2.91 4.38 6.50
C ASP A 46 2.90 2.86 6.74
N PRO A 47 2.24 2.34 7.79
CA PRO A 47 2.23 0.91 8.12
C PRO A 47 1.78 0.01 6.98
N ARG A 48 0.93 0.52 6.07
CA ARG A 48 0.43 -0.22 4.91
C ARG A 48 1.53 -0.57 3.91
N LEU A 49 2.65 0.18 3.86
CA LEU A 49 3.76 -0.15 2.96
C LEU A 49 4.19 -1.60 3.16
N ASN A 50 4.51 -1.99 4.39
CA ASN A 50 4.96 -3.35 4.70
C ASN A 50 3.85 -4.41 4.62
N MET A 51 2.58 -4.01 4.69
CA MET A 51 1.43 -4.91 4.51
C MET A 51 1.14 -5.21 3.04
N ILE A 52 1.49 -4.30 2.15
CA ILE A 52 1.15 -4.36 0.73
C ILE A 52 2.35 -4.80 -0.11
N ILE A 53 3.56 -4.37 0.27
CA ILE A 53 4.79 -4.54 -0.50
C ILE A 53 5.83 -5.26 0.34
N ALA A 54 6.42 -6.29 -0.22
CA ALA A 54 7.63 -6.89 0.34
C ALA A 54 8.85 -6.26 -0.34
N ILE A 55 9.64 -5.58 0.47
CA ILE A 55 10.91 -4.95 0.11
C ILE A 55 12.09 -5.87 0.47
N ASN A 56 13.29 -5.47 0.11
CA ASN A 56 14.50 -6.17 0.56
C ASN A 56 14.54 -6.27 2.10
N GLY A 57 14.83 -7.46 2.64
CA GLY A 57 14.84 -7.76 4.07
C GLY A 57 13.46 -8.05 4.68
N SER A 58 12.36 -7.87 3.95
CA SER A 58 11.03 -8.27 4.45
C SER A 58 10.96 -9.76 4.70
N THR A 59 10.31 -10.16 5.79
CA THR A 59 9.96 -11.57 6.01
C THR A 59 8.77 -11.94 5.14
N LEU A 60 8.95 -12.96 4.28
CA LEU A 60 7.88 -13.45 3.42
C LEU A 60 7.98 -14.96 3.23
N GLY A 61 7.05 -15.71 3.80
CA GLY A 61 7.04 -17.15 3.77
C GLY A 61 8.06 -17.80 4.71
N LYS A 62 8.38 -19.07 4.44
CA LYS A 62 9.31 -19.89 5.21
C LYS A 62 10.35 -20.55 4.33
N ASN A 63 11.52 -20.78 4.86
CA ASN A 63 12.54 -21.65 4.29
C ASN A 63 12.15 -23.14 4.46
N ILE A 64 12.89 -24.03 3.80
CA ILE A 64 12.67 -25.50 3.86
C ILE A 64 12.81 -26.02 5.30
N ASP A 65 13.67 -25.42 6.10
CA ASP A 65 13.89 -25.75 7.51
C ASP A 65 12.82 -25.19 8.46
N GLY A 66 11.81 -24.46 7.92
CA GLY A 66 10.75 -23.85 8.68
C GLY A 66 11.07 -22.47 9.26
N SER A 67 12.29 -21.97 9.13
CA SER A 67 12.69 -20.63 9.54
C SER A 67 12.01 -19.55 8.69
N ALA A 68 11.91 -18.34 9.22
CA ALA A 68 11.36 -17.19 8.49
C ALA A 68 12.26 -16.86 7.29
N ARG A 69 11.66 -16.78 6.08
CA ARG A 69 12.38 -16.44 4.85
C ARG A 69 12.43 -14.94 4.67
N GLN A 70 13.62 -14.40 4.48
CA GLN A 70 13.81 -13.00 4.15
C GLN A 70 13.98 -12.80 2.64
N VAL A 71 13.32 -11.77 2.11
CA VAL A 71 13.43 -11.34 0.71
C VAL A 71 14.81 -10.72 0.48
N GLN A 72 15.52 -11.19 -0.55
CA GLN A 72 16.83 -10.69 -0.98
C GLN A 72 16.71 -10.10 -2.39
N SER A 73 16.03 -8.96 -2.51
CA SER A 73 15.74 -8.35 -3.82
C SER A 73 16.82 -7.39 -4.33
N TYR A 74 17.94 -7.25 -3.61
CA TYR A 74 19.08 -6.49 -4.07
C TYR A 74 19.78 -7.17 -5.27
N MET A 75 20.60 -6.44 -5.99
CA MET A 75 21.33 -6.95 -7.15
C MET A 75 22.25 -8.11 -6.74
N GLY A 76 22.08 -9.28 -7.37
CA GLY A 76 22.77 -10.50 -7.00
C GLY A 76 22.15 -11.31 -5.86
N GLY A 77 21.18 -10.77 -5.16
CA GLY A 77 20.41 -11.49 -4.13
C GLY A 77 19.53 -12.60 -4.71
N ALA A 78 19.14 -13.57 -3.88
CA ALA A 78 18.38 -14.74 -4.33
C ALA A 78 17.01 -14.41 -4.98
N ASP A 79 16.44 -13.25 -4.69
CA ASP A 79 15.20 -12.72 -5.25
C ASP A 79 15.42 -11.48 -6.12
N GLY A 80 16.68 -11.20 -6.48
CA GLY A 80 17.06 -10.00 -7.23
C GLY A 80 16.68 -10.05 -8.71
N ILE A 81 16.70 -8.88 -9.32
CA ILE A 81 16.39 -8.69 -10.74
C ILE A 81 17.36 -9.53 -11.60
N GLY A 82 16.80 -10.35 -12.50
CA GLY A 82 17.58 -11.14 -13.46
C GLY A 82 18.30 -12.37 -12.88
N VAL A 83 18.24 -12.62 -11.58
CA VAL A 83 18.91 -13.77 -10.94
C VAL A 83 18.19 -15.08 -11.25
N LYS A 84 16.87 -15.06 -11.28
CA LYS A 84 16.04 -16.23 -11.61
C LYS A 84 14.88 -15.85 -12.53
N TYR A 85 14.44 -16.80 -13.34
CA TYR A 85 13.21 -16.66 -14.09
C TYR A 85 12.02 -16.40 -13.15
N GLY A 86 11.22 -15.38 -13.45
CA GLY A 86 10.08 -14.98 -12.62
C GLY A 86 10.42 -14.17 -11.37
N ALA A 87 11.67 -13.69 -11.24
CA ALA A 87 12.00 -12.69 -10.22
C ALA A 87 11.38 -11.33 -10.57
N THR A 88 11.32 -10.47 -9.56
CA THR A 88 10.79 -9.11 -9.74
C THR A 88 11.57 -8.32 -10.81
N THR A 89 10.88 -7.45 -11.51
CA THR A 89 11.47 -6.49 -12.46
C THR A 89 11.74 -5.12 -11.84
N THR A 90 11.19 -4.86 -10.64
CA THR A 90 11.29 -3.56 -9.95
C THR A 90 12.09 -3.61 -8.65
N GLY A 91 12.48 -4.79 -8.18
CA GLY A 91 13.09 -4.99 -6.87
C GLY A 91 12.06 -5.16 -5.73
N TYR A 92 10.78 -5.07 -6.03
CA TYR A 92 9.68 -5.18 -5.09
C TYR A 92 8.77 -6.35 -5.41
N TYR A 93 8.12 -6.91 -4.37
CA TYR A 93 7.15 -7.97 -4.52
C TYR A 93 5.80 -7.55 -3.93
N LEU A 94 4.71 -7.90 -4.59
CA LEU A 94 3.38 -7.70 -4.06
C LEU A 94 3.16 -8.68 -2.91
N ARG A 95 2.87 -8.17 -1.71
CA ARG A 95 2.50 -8.93 -0.52
C ARG A 95 0.99 -9.01 -0.36
N LYS A 96 0.31 -7.92 -0.69
CA LYS A 96 -1.15 -7.86 -0.71
C LYS A 96 -1.71 -9.00 -1.56
N LEU A 97 -2.74 -9.65 -1.07
CA LEU A 97 -3.37 -10.81 -1.70
C LEU A 97 -2.58 -12.12 -1.66
N LEU A 98 -1.39 -12.18 -1.09
CA LEU A 98 -0.69 -13.45 -0.86
C LEU A 98 -1.26 -14.19 0.36
N VAL A 99 -1.21 -15.52 0.29
CA VAL A 99 -1.40 -16.40 1.44
C VAL A 99 -0.02 -16.84 1.92
N GLU A 100 0.52 -16.17 2.93
CA GLU A 100 1.93 -16.33 3.33
C GLU A 100 2.27 -17.68 3.97
N ASN A 101 1.29 -18.35 4.58
CA ASN A 101 1.47 -19.63 5.26
C ASN A 101 0.98 -20.80 4.41
N PHE A 102 1.31 -20.78 3.12
CA PHE A 102 0.85 -21.75 2.14
C PHE A 102 2.04 -22.39 1.44
N ASP A 103 2.08 -23.72 1.44
CA ASP A 103 3.14 -24.51 0.84
C ASP A 103 2.59 -25.40 -0.28
N LEU A 104 2.75 -24.95 -1.50
CA LEU A 104 2.32 -25.70 -2.69
C LEU A 104 3.09 -27.02 -2.88
N SER A 105 4.29 -27.15 -2.32
CA SER A 105 5.05 -28.40 -2.42
C SER A 105 4.39 -29.54 -1.65
N LYS A 106 3.55 -29.21 -0.67
CA LYS A 106 2.77 -30.16 0.12
C LYS A 106 1.37 -30.42 -0.42
N SER A 107 1.07 -29.98 -1.64
CA SER A 107 -0.29 -30.10 -2.23
C SER A 107 -1.41 -29.50 -1.35
N GLU A 108 -1.07 -28.54 -0.50
CA GLU A 108 -2.06 -27.83 0.29
C GLU A 108 -2.96 -26.99 -0.64
N SER A 109 -4.23 -26.91 -0.30
CA SER A 109 -5.16 -25.97 -0.94
C SER A 109 -5.82 -25.10 0.12
N ARG A 110 -5.99 -23.82 -0.19
CA ARG A 110 -6.69 -22.89 0.70
C ARG A 110 -7.68 -22.06 -0.08
N ALA A 111 -8.91 -22.04 0.40
CA ALA A 111 -9.90 -21.12 -0.13
C ALA A 111 -9.50 -19.68 0.21
N LYS A 112 -9.57 -18.80 -0.78
CA LYS A 112 -9.36 -17.38 -0.62
C LYS A 112 -10.57 -16.64 -1.18
N SER A 113 -11.16 -15.78 -0.35
CA SER A 113 -12.22 -14.89 -0.81
C SER A 113 -11.62 -13.79 -1.69
N TRP A 114 -12.22 -13.56 -2.85
CA TRP A 114 -11.90 -12.43 -3.70
C TRP A 114 -12.77 -11.25 -3.26
N VAL A 115 -12.13 -10.21 -2.74
CA VAL A 115 -12.84 -9.01 -2.30
C VAL A 115 -13.11 -8.14 -3.51
N LEU A 116 -14.39 -7.95 -3.84
CA LEU A 116 -14.82 -7.13 -4.98
C LEU A 116 -14.95 -5.66 -4.60
N MET A 117 -15.37 -5.37 -3.37
CA MET A 117 -15.54 -4.01 -2.86
C MET A 117 -15.25 -3.97 -1.36
N ARG A 118 -14.67 -2.87 -0.89
CA ARG A 118 -14.38 -2.64 0.54
C ARG A 118 -14.98 -1.33 0.99
N TYR A 119 -15.31 -1.24 2.27
CA TYR A 119 -15.87 -0.02 2.84
C TYR A 119 -14.93 1.20 2.67
N ALA A 120 -13.62 1.00 2.71
CA ALA A 120 -12.65 2.06 2.40
C ALA A 120 -12.85 2.65 1.00
N GLU A 121 -13.18 1.82 0.01
CA GLU A 121 -13.48 2.30 -1.34
C GLU A 121 -14.74 3.19 -1.37
N VAL A 122 -15.78 2.78 -0.65
CA VAL A 122 -17.01 3.59 -0.52
C VAL A 122 -16.71 4.95 0.12
N LEU A 123 -15.90 4.97 1.20
CA LEU A 123 -15.49 6.21 1.86
C LEU A 123 -14.65 7.11 0.94
N LEU A 124 -13.74 6.55 0.16
CA LEU A 124 -12.90 7.31 -0.78
C LEU A 124 -13.72 7.85 -1.95
N ASN A 125 -14.66 7.06 -2.50
CA ASN A 125 -15.59 7.52 -3.53
C ASN A 125 -16.48 8.66 -3.01
N TYR A 126 -16.98 8.52 -1.78
CA TYR A 126 -17.74 9.56 -1.11
C TYR A 126 -16.90 10.84 -0.90
N ALA A 127 -15.68 10.70 -0.38
CA ALA A 127 -14.77 11.83 -0.15
C ALA A 127 -14.49 12.59 -1.45
N GLU A 128 -14.23 11.87 -2.53
CA GLU A 128 -14.01 12.46 -3.85
C GLU A 128 -15.24 13.22 -4.34
N ALA A 129 -16.43 12.59 -4.32
CA ALA A 129 -17.66 13.20 -4.77
C ALA A 129 -18.03 14.48 -3.98
N VAL A 130 -17.88 14.45 -2.65
CA VAL A 130 -18.16 15.62 -1.80
C VAL A 130 -17.14 16.72 -2.02
N ASN A 131 -15.84 16.38 -2.10
CA ASN A 131 -14.79 17.36 -2.38
C ASN A 131 -15.04 18.06 -3.73
N GLU A 132 -15.37 17.30 -4.77
CA GLU A 132 -15.62 17.86 -6.10
C GLU A 132 -16.90 18.70 -6.16
N SER A 133 -17.88 18.40 -5.34
CA SER A 133 -19.12 19.16 -5.27
C SER A 133 -18.97 20.47 -4.48
N VAL A 134 -18.57 20.37 -3.21
CA VAL A 134 -18.67 21.49 -2.24
C VAL A 134 -17.35 21.79 -1.51
N GLY A 135 -16.30 21.01 -1.73
CA GLY A 135 -15.01 21.17 -1.07
C GLY A 135 -14.82 20.29 0.18
N PRO A 136 -13.63 20.38 0.82
CA PRO A 136 -13.18 19.39 1.78
C PRO A 136 -13.94 19.36 3.11
N ASP A 137 -14.40 20.51 3.60
CA ASP A 137 -14.93 20.66 4.96
C ASP A 137 -16.43 20.94 5.02
N VAL A 138 -17.08 21.02 3.87
CA VAL A 138 -18.52 21.35 3.78
C VAL A 138 -19.37 20.09 3.95
N LYS A 139 -20.46 20.21 4.74
CA LYS A 139 -21.42 19.13 5.01
C LYS A 139 -22.82 19.41 4.48
N VAL A 140 -22.96 20.33 3.55
CA VAL A 140 -24.27 20.69 2.97
C VAL A 140 -24.16 20.78 1.47
N ILE A 141 -25.04 20.10 0.75
CA ILE A 141 -25.21 20.21 -0.71
C ILE A 141 -26.63 20.67 -0.98
N GLY A 142 -26.79 21.94 -1.42
CA GLY A 142 -28.11 22.55 -1.53
C GLY A 142 -28.81 22.59 -0.17
N THR A 143 -29.92 21.85 -0.04
CA THR A 143 -30.69 21.71 1.22
C THR A 143 -30.38 20.40 1.97
N THR A 144 -29.49 19.56 1.43
CA THR A 144 -29.17 18.23 1.99
C THR A 144 -27.98 18.31 2.94
N ASN A 145 -28.19 17.92 4.18
CA ASN A 145 -27.11 17.73 5.15
C ASN A 145 -26.39 16.41 4.90
N LEU A 146 -25.07 16.46 4.87
CA LEU A 146 -24.20 15.29 4.76
C LEU A 146 -23.81 14.79 6.15
N THR A 147 -23.68 13.48 6.30
CA THR A 147 -23.20 12.87 7.55
C THR A 147 -21.73 13.21 7.80
N LEU A 148 -20.91 13.15 6.74
CA LEU A 148 -19.47 13.41 6.79
C LEU A 148 -19.10 14.50 5.77
N SER A 149 -18.05 15.25 6.05
CA SER A 149 -17.33 16.01 5.03
C SER A 149 -16.38 15.09 4.26
N ALA A 150 -15.83 15.57 3.14
CA ALA A 150 -14.82 14.81 2.40
C ALA A 150 -13.60 14.47 3.27
N ARG A 151 -13.13 15.45 4.06
CA ARG A 151 -11.99 15.27 4.97
C ARG A 151 -12.30 14.26 6.09
N GLU A 152 -13.47 14.26 6.66
CA GLU A 152 -13.85 13.28 7.67
C GLU A 152 -13.91 11.85 7.09
N ALA A 153 -14.42 11.70 5.88
CA ALA A 153 -14.50 10.39 5.24
C ALA A 153 -13.10 9.77 4.95
N ILE A 154 -12.16 10.56 4.44
CA ILE A 154 -10.77 10.07 4.25
C ILE A 154 -10.09 9.80 5.59
N ASN A 155 -10.35 10.62 6.62
CA ASN A 155 -9.75 10.43 7.93
C ASN A 155 -10.21 9.13 8.61
N LEU A 156 -11.41 8.62 8.34
CA LEU A 156 -11.82 7.28 8.79
C LEU A 156 -10.96 6.16 8.17
N VAL A 157 -10.52 6.33 6.94
CA VAL A 157 -9.60 5.36 6.30
C VAL A 157 -8.21 5.42 6.94
N ARG A 158 -7.70 6.63 7.21
CA ARG A 158 -6.40 6.88 7.81
C ARG A 158 -6.33 6.41 9.27
N ASP A 159 -7.35 6.71 10.06
CA ASP A 159 -7.45 6.34 11.47
C ASP A 159 -7.37 4.81 11.67
N ARG A 160 -8.01 4.04 10.81
CA ARG A 160 -7.97 2.57 10.83
C ARG A 160 -6.55 1.99 10.84
N VAL A 161 -5.60 2.68 10.25
CA VAL A 161 -4.20 2.24 10.11
C VAL A 161 -3.24 3.06 10.97
N GLY A 162 -3.75 3.94 11.83
CA GLY A 162 -2.96 4.77 12.73
C GLY A 162 -2.22 5.92 12.04
N MET A 163 -2.64 6.31 10.84
CA MET A 163 -2.08 7.49 10.17
C MET A 163 -2.69 8.78 10.70
N PRO A 164 -1.92 9.86 10.83
CA PRO A 164 -2.43 11.15 11.24
C PRO A 164 -3.55 11.66 10.33
N PRO A 165 -4.54 12.37 10.87
CA PRO A 165 -5.63 12.92 10.08
C PRO A 165 -5.13 14.03 9.13
N ILE A 166 -5.75 14.12 7.96
CA ILE A 166 -5.61 15.28 7.08
C ILE A 166 -6.15 16.49 7.82
N GLN A 167 -5.35 17.55 7.89
CA GLN A 167 -5.69 18.76 8.60
C GLN A 167 -6.78 19.57 7.87
N SER A 168 -7.53 20.39 8.61
CA SER A 168 -8.50 21.32 8.06
C SER A 168 -7.84 22.48 7.32
N GLY A 169 -8.61 23.19 6.50
CA GLY A 169 -8.15 24.40 5.81
C GLY A 169 -7.43 24.14 4.47
N LEU A 170 -7.46 22.91 3.97
CA LEU A 170 -7.03 22.64 2.61
C LEU A 170 -8.07 23.20 1.62
N ASP A 171 -7.59 23.68 0.49
CA ASP A 171 -8.45 23.95 -0.64
C ASP A 171 -8.87 22.65 -1.35
N LYS A 172 -9.79 22.76 -2.29
CA LYS A 172 -10.34 21.65 -3.05
C LYS A 172 -9.27 20.86 -3.83
N GLU A 173 -8.30 21.56 -4.39
CA GLU A 173 -7.22 20.95 -5.20
C GLU A 173 -6.25 20.15 -4.33
N ASN A 174 -5.79 20.73 -3.23
CA ASN A 174 -4.91 20.04 -2.30
C ASN A 174 -5.61 18.84 -1.65
N MET A 175 -6.91 18.94 -1.36
CA MET A 175 -7.68 17.80 -0.86
C MET A 175 -7.82 16.70 -1.92
N ARG A 176 -8.02 17.03 -3.19
CA ARG A 176 -8.04 16.07 -4.30
C ARG A 176 -6.75 15.26 -4.36
N ILE A 177 -5.60 15.93 -4.26
CA ILE A 177 -4.29 15.27 -4.24
C ILE A 177 -4.18 14.28 -3.08
N ASN A 178 -4.65 14.65 -1.89
CA ASN A 178 -4.66 13.76 -0.73
C ASN A 178 -5.60 12.56 -0.92
N ILE A 179 -6.79 12.75 -1.48
CA ILE A 179 -7.73 11.66 -1.78
C ILE A 179 -7.13 10.70 -2.81
N GLN A 180 -6.49 11.20 -3.86
CA GLN A 180 -5.83 10.37 -4.88
C GLN A 180 -4.69 9.55 -4.27
N ARG A 181 -3.84 10.16 -3.44
CA ARG A 181 -2.76 9.46 -2.73
C ARG A 181 -3.31 8.39 -1.80
N GLU A 182 -4.30 8.73 -0.98
CA GLU A 182 -4.93 7.76 -0.06
C GLU A 182 -5.53 6.57 -0.82
N ARG A 183 -6.19 6.83 -1.95
CA ARG A 183 -6.71 5.78 -2.83
C ARG A 183 -5.59 4.88 -3.38
N GLN A 184 -4.49 5.48 -3.81
CA GLN A 184 -3.35 4.74 -4.38
C GLN A 184 -2.71 3.79 -3.36
N VAL A 185 -2.60 4.20 -2.08
CA VAL A 185 -1.97 3.37 -1.04
C VAL A 185 -2.96 2.41 -0.38
N GLU A 186 -4.27 2.68 -0.43
CA GLU A 186 -5.29 1.83 0.18
C GLU A 186 -5.79 0.74 -0.77
N MET A 187 -5.97 1.05 -2.06
CA MET A 187 -6.61 0.16 -3.05
C MET A 187 -5.58 -0.63 -3.84
#